data_245d027e33eb0fa9cd095eb0d57715e1
#
_entry.id   245d027e33eb0fa9cd095eb0d57715e1
#
_cell.length_a   1.000
_cell.length_b   1.000
_cell.length_c   1.000
_cell.angle_alpha   90.00
_cell.angle_beta   90.00
_cell.angle_gamma   90.00
#
_symmetry.space_group_name_H-M   'P 1'
#
loop_
_entity.id
_entity.type
_entity.pdbx_description
1 polymer ?
#
loop_
_entity_poly.entity_id
_entity_poly.type
_entity_poly.pdbx_seq_one_letter_code
_entity_poly.pdbx_strand_id
1 'polypeptide(L)'
;MTDRDDFLAWVKTTLYEAELALHNGDAAPRRALWSRNEPVSVLGAWRNAIGRHELDELFASLARSFSDCTSYEFELQAYDVVGDMAYTAGLEHTSASVDGQPRSYTLRATQVYRREGGEWKVAHRHGDTVAE
;
A
#
# COMPACT_ATOMS: atom_id res chain seq x y z
N MET A 1 -20.04 -1.50 -16.06
CA MET A 1 -19.21 -2.06 -15.00
C MET A 1 -19.63 -1.50 -13.66
N THR A 2 -19.47 -2.27 -12.60
CA THR A 2 -19.86 -1.84 -11.27
C THR A 2 -18.73 -1.09 -10.60
N ASP A 3 -19.02 -0.37 -9.51
CA ASP A 3 -18.00 0.28 -8.67
C ASP A 3 -17.00 -0.74 -8.14
N ARG A 4 -17.48 -1.94 -7.78
CA ARG A 4 -16.60 -3.02 -7.33
C ARG A 4 -15.60 -3.44 -8.42
N ASP A 5 -16.06 -3.56 -9.66
CA ASP A 5 -15.19 -3.95 -10.77
C ASP A 5 -14.14 -2.87 -11.06
N ASP A 6 -14.54 -1.61 -11.05
CA ASP A 6 -13.63 -0.49 -11.28
C ASP A 6 -12.59 -0.38 -10.17
N PHE A 7 -13.01 -0.54 -8.92
CA PHE A 7 -12.09 -0.54 -7.78
C PHE A 7 -11.09 -1.70 -7.88
N LEU A 8 -11.57 -2.90 -8.17
CA LEU A 8 -10.70 -4.08 -8.28
C LEU A 8 -9.67 -3.90 -9.40
N ALA A 9 -10.08 -3.36 -10.55
CA ALA A 9 -9.15 -3.07 -11.64
C ALA A 9 -8.08 -2.07 -11.21
N TRP A 10 -8.46 -1.02 -10.47
CA TRP A 10 -7.52 -0.05 -9.93
C TRP A 10 -6.52 -0.69 -8.97
N VAL A 11 -6.99 -1.58 -8.08
CA VAL A 11 -6.11 -2.30 -7.14
C VAL A 11 -5.09 -3.16 -7.89
N LYS A 12 -5.52 -3.85 -8.94
CA LYS A 12 -4.67 -4.78 -9.69
C LYS A 12 -3.70 -4.08 -10.66
N THR A 13 -3.93 -2.83 -10.98
CA THR A 13 -3.08 -2.09 -11.93
C THR A 13 -2.39 -0.92 -11.24
N THR A 14 -3.11 0.16 -10.97
CA THR A 14 -2.53 1.41 -10.47
C THR A 14 -1.90 1.24 -9.08
N LEU A 15 -2.61 0.62 -8.16
CA LEU A 15 -2.08 0.38 -6.80
C LEU A 15 -0.89 -0.58 -6.85
N TYR A 16 -1.01 -1.67 -7.60
CA TYR A 16 0.04 -2.66 -7.76
C TYR A 16 1.34 -2.01 -8.27
N GLU A 17 1.23 -1.19 -9.33
CA GLU A 17 2.39 -0.51 -9.91
C GLU A 17 3.07 0.44 -8.93
N ALA A 18 2.28 1.14 -8.11
CA ALA A 18 2.81 2.04 -7.09
C ALA A 18 3.57 1.28 -5.99
N GLU A 19 3.07 0.13 -5.58
CA GLU A 19 3.73 -0.72 -4.59
C GLU A 19 5.02 -1.32 -5.15
N LEU A 20 5.01 -1.75 -6.40
CA LEU A 20 6.20 -2.27 -7.06
C LEU A 20 7.27 -1.17 -7.16
N ALA A 21 6.88 0.05 -7.51
CA ALA A 21 7.80 1.18 -7.59
C ALA A 21 8.45 1.48 -6.24
N LEU A 22 7.66 1.46 -5.15
CA LEU A 22 8.19 1.69 -3.81
C LEU A 22 9.26 0.67 -3.44
N HIS A 23 9.03 -0.60 -3.76
CA HIS A 23 9.97 -1.68 -3.45
C HIS A 23 11.22 -1.64 -4.32
N ASN A 24 11.27 -0.75 -5.29
CA ASN A 24 12.44 -0.43 -6.10
C ASN A 24 13.01 0.96 -5.79
N GLY A 25 12.58 1.57 -4.70
CA GLY A 25 13.15 2.82 -4.21
C GLY A 25 12.48 4.08 -4.71
N ASP A 26 11.29 3.98 -5.32
CA ASP A 26 10.55 5.15 -5.81
C ASP A 26 9.23 5.30 -5.05
N ALA A 27 9.14 6.29 -4.17
CA ALA A 27 7.95 6.54 -3.37
C ALA A 27 6.94 7.48 -4.06
N ALA A 28 7.29 8.09 -5.19
CA ALA A 28 6.42 9.08 -5.82
C ALA A 28 5.04 8.53 -6.21
N PRO A 29 4.92 7.34 -6.83
CA PRO A 29 3.60 6.79 -7.14
C PRO A 29 2.77 6.51 -5.89
N ARG A 30 3.37 5.98 -4.82
CA ARG A 30 2.64 5.73 -3.57
C ARG A 30 2.14 7.03 -2.96
N ARG A 31 2.98 8.08 -2.93
CA ARG A 31 2.56 9.39 -2.43
C ARG A 31 1.37 9.94 -3.21
N ALA A 32 1.36 9.76 -4.51
CA ALA A 32 0.28 10.23 -5.37
C ALA A 32 -1.04 9.50 -5.11
N LEU A 33 -0.98 8.23 -4.69
CA LEU A 33 -2.18 7.42 -4.43
C LEU A 33 -2.72 7.56 -3.01
N TRP A 34 -1.94 8.10 -2.08
CA TRP A 34 -2.43 8.34 -0.72
C TRP A 34 -3.18 9.66 -0.63
N SER A 35 -4.27 9.65 0.13
CA SER A 35 -5.10 10.83 0.32
C SER A 35 -4.29 11.98 0.94
N ARG A 36 -4.55 13.19 0.48
CA ARG A 36 -4.01 14.42 1.07
C ARG A 36 -4.93 14.98 2.14
N ASN A 37 -6.11 14.38 2.33
CA ASN A 37 -7.09 14.81 3.30
C ASN A 37 -6.96 13.98 4.58
N GLU A 38 -6.84 14.65 5.72
CA GLU A 38 -6.83 13.97 7.02
C GLU A 38 -8.22 13.41 7.34
N PRO A 39 -8.34 12.33 8.10
CA PRO A 39 -7.23 11.58 8.70
C PRO A 39 -6.62 10.56 7.73
N VAL A 40 -5.30 10.41 7.81
CA VAL A 40 -4.56 9.34 7.14
C VAL A 40 -3.63 8.69 8.15
N SER A 41 -3.38 7.39 8.02
CA SER A 41 -2.58 6.67 9.00
C SER A 41 -2.03 5.36 8.47
N VAL A 42 -0.87 4.96 9.01
CA VAL A 42 -0.28 3.64 8.81
C VAL A 42 0.03 3.06 10.18
N LEU A 43 -0.43 1.83 10.42
CA LEU A 43 0.05 0.99 11.51
C LEU A 43 0.89 -0.09 10.83
N GLY A 44 2.19 0.14 10.76
CA GLY A 44 3.07 -0.68 9.94
C GLY A 44 3.76 -1.78 10.71
N ALA A 45 4.30 -2.75 9.99
CA ALA A 45 5.03 -3.86 10.58
C ALA A 45 6.30 -3.40 11.31
N TRP A 46 6.89 -2.29 10.87
CA TRP A 46 8.13 -1.79 11.44
C TRP A 46 7.98 -0.46 12.15
N ARG A 47 6.98 0.35 11.76
CA ARG A 47 6.73 1.62 12.42
C ARG A 47 5.35 2.17 12.07
N ASN A 48 4.82 3.04 12.93
CA ASN A 48 3.55 3.73 12.72
C ASN A 48 3.78 5.13 12.19
N ALA A 49 2.80 5.65 11.43
CA ALA A 49 2.78 7.03 10.97
C ALA A 49 1.35 7.55 11.01
N ILE A 50 1.14 8.67 11.68
CA ILE A 50 -0.18 9.27 11.84
C ILE A 50 -0.13 10.67 11.23
N GLY A 51 -1.01 10.92 10.26
CA GLY A 51 -1.08 12.19 9.57
C GLY A 51 -0.13 12.28 8.38
N ARG A 52 -0.42 13.22 7.49
CA ARG A 52 0.29 13.34 6.20
C ARG A 52 1.78 13.60 6.36
N HIS A 53 2.16 14.41 7.34
CA HIS A 53 3.57 14.73 7.56
C HIS A 53 4.39 13.48 7.90
N GLU A 54 3.90 12.69 8.87
CA GLU A 54 4.58 11.45 9.24
C GLU A 54 4.57 10.42 8.12
N LEU A 55 3.47 10.38 7.34
CA LEU A 55 3.42 9.49 6.18
C LEU A 55 4.48 9.82 5.14
N ASP A 56 4.67 11.09 4.84
CA ASP A 56 5.69 11.50 3.87
C ASP A 56 7.09 11.10 4.33
N GLU A 57 7.37 11.22 5.63
CA GLU A 57 8.64 10.75 6.21
C GLU A 57 8.78 9.24 6.11
N LEU A 58 7.70 8.50 6.40
CA LEU A 58 7.70 7.04 6.29
C LEU A 58 7.97 6.60 4.86
N PHE A 59 7.28 7.18 3.89
CA PHE A 59 7.46 6.79 2.48
C PHE A 59 8.88 7.09 2.00
N ALA A 60 9.45 8.21 2.39
CA ALA A 60 10.83 8.55 2.06
C ALA A 60 11.82 7.54 2.67
N SER A 61 11.58 7.14 3.92
CA SER A 61 12.39 6.13 4.61
C SER A 61 12.32 4.77 3.91
N LEU A 62 11.12 4.33 3.54
CA LEU A 62 10.94 3.06 2.84
C LEU A 62 11.62 3.07 1.48
N ALA A 63 11.52 4.17 0.74
CA ALA A 63 12.16 4.28 -0.57
C ALA A 63 13.69 4.20 -0.47
N ARG A 64 14.26 4.72 0.62
CA ARG A 64 15.70 4.61 0.84
C ARG A 64 16.13 3.19 1.20
N SER A 65 15.25 2.42 1.83
CA SER A 65 15.56 1.06 2.28
C SER A 65 15.34 -0.01 1.21
N PHE A 66 14.33 0.17 0.36
CA PHE A 66 13.96 -0.86 -0.63
C PHE A 66 14.70 -0.70 -1.94
N SER A 67 15.11 -1.83 -2.52
CA SER A 67 15.71 -1.91 -3.86
C SER A 67 15.56 -3.33 -4.41
N ASP A 68 15.85 -3.47 -5.70
CA ASP A 68 15.96 -4.79 -6.35
C ASP A 68 14.79 -5.72 -6.05
N CYS A 69 13.58 -5.23 -6.23
CA CYS A 69 12.38 -6.03 -6.06
C CYS A 69 12.28 -7.05 -7.20
N THR A 70 12.38 -8.32 -6.86
CA THR A 70 12.27 -9.41 -7.84
C THR A 70 10.86 -9.97 -7.92
N SER A 71 10.05 -9.76 -6.89
CA SER A 71 8.68 -10.26 -6.85
C SER A 71 7.86 -9.46 -5.85
N TYR A 72 6.68 -9.04 -6.27
CA TYR A 72 5.66 -8.46 -5.39
C TYR A 72 4.31 -8.99 -5.85
N GLU A 73 3.57 -9.62 -4.95
CA GLU A 73 2.25 -10.14 -5.24
C GLU A 73 1.30 -9.79 -4.10
N PHE A 74 0.16 -9.22 -4.42
CA PHE A 74 -0.91 -9.01 -3.46
C PHE A 74 -1.98 -10.10 -3.65
N GLU A 75 -2.04 -11.01 -2.67
CA GLU A 75 -3.05 -12.06 -2.62
C GLU A 75 -4.29 -11.48 -1.94
N LEU A 76 -5.21 -10.94 -2.73
CA LEU A 76 -6.43 -10.31 -2.23
C LEU A 76 -7.41 -11.40 -1.74
N GLN A 77 -7.80 -11.33 -0.48
CA GLN A 77 -8.69 -12.31 0.13
C GLN A 77 -10.11 -11.78 0.32
N ALA A 78 -10.26 -10.49 0.59
CA ALA A 78 -11.57 -9.87 0.76
C ALA A 78 -11.50 -8.39 0.40
N TYR A 79 -12.58 -7.87 -0.17
CA TYR A 79 -12.73 -6.46 -0.42
C TYR A 79 -14.20 -6.09 -0.58
N ASP A 80 -14.52 -4.83 -0.35
CA ASP A 80 -15.84 -4.31 -0.66
C ASP A 80 -15.77 -2.80 -0.94
N VAL A 81 -16.80 -2.31 -1.61
CA VAL A 81 -16.96 -0.90 -1.93
C VAL A 81 -18.34 -0.48 -1.44
N VAL A 82 -18.41 0.54 -0.60
CA VAL A 82 -19.67 1.08 -0.08
C VAL A 82 -19.62 2.60 -0.25
N GLY A 83 -20.36 3.12 -1.23
CA GLY A 83 -20.31 4.55 -1.57
C GLY A 83 -18.92 4.98 -1.98
N ASP A 84 -18.37 5.99 -1.30
CA ASP A 84 -17.04 6.51 -1.57
C ASP A 84 -15.95 5.92 -0.67
N MET A 85 -16.24 4.79 -0.03
CA MET A 85 -15.30 4.06 0.81
C MET A 85 -15.11 2.64 0.29
N ALA A 86 -13.92 2.11 0.50
CA ALA A 86 -13.60 0.73 0.15
C ALA A 86 -12.56 0.19 1.14
N TYR A 87 -12.44 -1.14 1.19
CA TYR A 87 -11.34 -1.77 1.90
C TYR A 87 -10.82 -2.96 1.13
N THR A 88 -9.57 -3.31 1.39
CA THR A 88 -8.97 -4.59 0.97
C THR A 88 -8.34 -5.26 2.18
N ALA A 89 -8.37 -6.59 2.18
CA ALA A 89 -7.67 -7.42 3.15
C ALA A 89 -7.01 -8.59 2.43
N GLY A 90 -5.73 -8.82 2.69
CA GLY A 90 -5.02 -9.88 2.01
C GLY A 90 -3.59 -10.02 2.48
N LEU A 91 -2.80 -10.74 1.68
CA LEU A 91 -1.40 -11.03 1.96
C LEU A 91 -0.53 -10.40 0.88
N GLU A 92 0.54 -9.75 1.32
CA GLU A 92 1.55 -9.19 0.40
C GLU A 92 2.79 -10.06 0.47
N HIS A 93 3.11 -10.72 -0.63
CA HIS A 93 4.29 -11.58 -0.77
C HIS A 93 5.36 -10.79 -1.50
N THR A 94 6.45 -10.48 -0.82
CA THR A 94 7.48 -9.59 -1.35
C THR A 94 8.85 -10.25 -1.29
N SER A 95 9.62 -10.09 -2.37
CA SER A 95 11.05 -10.40 -2.41
C SER A 95 11.77 -9.17 -2.95
N ALA A 96 12.52 -8.51 -2.10
CA ALA A 96 13.25 -7.29 -2.43
C ALA A 96 14.45 -7.16 -1.50
N SER A 97 15.38 -6.25 -1.82
CA SER A 97 16.45 -5.91 -0.90
C SER A 97 15.98 -4.85 0.08
N VAL A 98 16.32 -5.04 1.36
CA VAL A 98 16.08 -4.07 2.43
C VAL A 98 17.44 -3.69 3.00
N ASP A 99 17.80 -2.42 2.86
CA ASP A 99 19.12 -1.91 3.25
C ASP A 99 20.26 -2.72 2.62
N GLY A 100 20.08 -3.10 1.35
CA GLY A 100 21.05 -3.85 0.56
C GLY A 100 21.07 -5.36 0.80
N GLN A 101 20.20 -5.87 1.68
CA GLN A 101 20.14 -7.30 1.98
C GLN A 101 18.89 -7.93 1.37
N PRO A 102 19.05 -8.99 0.54
CA PRO A 102 17.88 -9.69 -0.02
C PRO A 102 17.01 -10.28 1.09
N ARG A 103 15.70 -10.07 0.96
CA ARG A 103 14.72 -10.58 1.91
C ARG A 103 13.46 -11.03 1.18
N SER A 104 12.83 -12.05 1.71
CA SER A 104 11.49 -12.47 1.29
C SER A 104 10.63 -12.53 2.53
N TYR A 105 9.45 -11.92 2.45
CA TYR A 105 8.54 -11.87 3.59
C TYR A 105 7.10 -11.74 3.12
N THR A 106 6.18 -12.07 4.02
CA THR A 106 4.75 -11.94 3.80
C THR A 106 4.16 -11.05 4.89
N LEU A 107 3.37 -10.06 4.48
CA LEU A 107 2.63 -9.20 5.39
C LEU A 107 1.13 -9.48 5.27
N ARG A 108 0.44 -9.49 6.41
CA ARG A 108 -1.01 -9.33 6.40
C ARG A 108 -1.28 -7.85 6.26
N ALA A 109 -2.12 -7.48 5.31
CA ALA A 109 -2.37 -6.07 5.01
C ALA A 109 -3.85 -5.80 4.85
N THR A 110 -4.33 -4.81 5.61
CA THR A 110 -5.67 -4.25 5.45
C THR A 110 -5.52 -2.79 5.10
N GLN A 111 -6.21 -2.35 4.06
CA GLN A 111 -6.20 -0.95 3.67
C GLN A 111 -7.62 -0.43 3.51
N VAL A 112 -7.80 0.84 3.85
CA VAL A 112 -9.06 1.56 3.68
C VAL A 112 -8.82 2.67 2.66
N TYR A 113 -9.76 2.83 1.75
CA TYR A 113 -9.67 3.76 0.63
C TYR A 113 -10.85 4.72 0.64
N ARG A 114 -10.61 5.93 0.14
CA ARG A 114 -11.66 6.93 -0.10
C ARG A 114 -11.64 7.30 -1.58
N ARG A 115 -12.83 7.49 -2.17
CA ARG A 115 -12.94 8.04 -3.52
C ARG A 115 -13.05 9.56 -3.39
N GLU A 116 -12.10 10.27 -3.93
CA GLU A 116 -11.97 11.72 -3.84
C GLU A 116 -11.84 12.29 -5.25
N GLY A 117 -12.76 13.17 -5.64
CA GLY A 117 -12.74 13.73 -6.99
C GLY A 117 -12.80 12.68 -8.10
N GLY A 118 -13.52 11.58 -7.87
CA GLY A 118 -13.62 10.48 -8.82
C GLY A 118 -12.44 9.51 -8.82
N GLU A 119 -11.44 9.72 -7.96
CA GLU A 119 -10.26 8.88 -7.88
C GLU A 119 -10.16 8.18 -6.54
N TRP A 120 -9.75 6.92 -6.56
CA TRP A 120 -9.49 6.17 -5.33
C TRP A 120 -8.16 6.60 -4.71
N LYS A 121 -8.16 6.81 -3.40
CA LYS A 121 -6.98 7.16 -2.61
C LYS A 121 -6.91 6.28 -1.38
N VAL A 122 -5.70 5.88 -1.00
CA VAL A 122 -5.49 5.13 0.24
C VAL A 122 -5.56 6.10 1.41
N ALA A 123 -6.31 5.74 2.45
CA ALA A 123 -6.45 6.57 3.65
C ALA A 123 -5.87 5.92 4.89
N HIS A 124 -5.85 4.58 4.94
CA HIS A 124 -5.32 3.83 6.06
C HIS A 124 -4.70 2.52 5.60
N ARG A 125 -3.65 2.13 6.27
CA ARG A 125 -3.04 0.81 6.10
C ARG A 125 -2.67 0.24 7.46
N HIS A 126 -2.97 -1.02 7.67
CA HIS A 126 -2.44 -1.81 8.79
C HIS A 126 -1.76 -3.04 8.20
N GLY A 127 -0.47 -3.19 8.48
CA GLY A 127 0.30 -4.34 8.01
C GLY A 127 1.12 -4.94 9.14
N ASP A 128 1.18 -6.27 9.21
CA ASP A 128 2.05 -6.96 10.14
C ASP A 128 2.64 -8.20 9.48
N THR A 129 3.69 -8.74 10.11
CA THR A 129 4.37 -9.92 9.58
C THR A 129 3.59 -11.19 9.92
N VAL A 130 3.58 -12.12 8.96
CA VAL A 130 3.05 -13.46 9.20
C VAL A 130 4.12 -14.24 9.97
N ALA A 131 3.73 -14.79 11.11
CA ALA A 131 4.59 -15.67 11.88
C ALA A 131 4.71 -17.02 11.17
N GLU A 132 5.92 -17.52 11.07
CA GLU A 132 6.18 -18.84 10.52
C GLU A 132 6.17 -19.92 11.60
#